data_a99ed7c68f638ba66615d5f2a025cd21
#
_entry.id   a99ed7c68f638ba66615d5f2a025cd21
#
_cell.length_a   1.000
_cell.length_b   1.000
_cell.length_c   1.000
_cell.angle_alpha   90.00
_cell.angle_beta   90.00
_cell.angle_gamma   90.00
#
_symmetry.space_group_name_H-M   'P 1'
#
loop_
_entity.id
_entity.type
_entity.pdbx_description
1 polymer ?
#
loop_
_entity_poly.entity_id
_entity_poly.type
_entity_poly.pdbx_seq_one_letter_code
_entity_poly.pdbx_strand_id
1 'polypeptide(L)'
;MRAQEFTETSCPRTKAKECSCGKVNSITEAQETTVAQCILEHSDSVKGSILLIQAPGTATLVKGTITGLTPGEHGFHIHEFGDMSDGCKSMGGHYNPDGVDHGDINEGHVGDLCNITADK
;
A
#
# COMPACT_ATOMS: atom_id res chain seq x y z
N MET A 1 -9.02 4.29 -24.64
CA MET A 1 -8.16 4.23 -23.44
C MET A 1 -8.22 2.81 -22.91
N ARG A 2 -7.10 2.10 -22.89
CA ARG A 2 -7.06 0.77 -22.28
C ARG A 2 -6.80 0.93 -20.79
N ALA A 3 -7.61 0.28 -19.97
CA ALA A 3 -7.34 0.10 -18.55
C ALA A 3 -6.13 -0.82 -18.41
N GLN A 4 -5.14 -0.43 -17.60
CA GLN A 4 -4.01 -1.28 -17.29
C GLN A 4 -4.26 -2.00 -15.98
N GLU A 5 -4.31 -3.31 -16.08
CA GLU A 5 -4.27 -4.18 -14.92
C GLU A 5 -2.81 -4.47 -14.59
N PHE A 6 -2.36 -4.05 -13.41
CA PHE A 6 -1.12 -4.59 -12.89
C PHE A 6 -1.46 -5.70 -11.89
N THR A 7 -0.96 -6.87 -12.22
CA THR A 7 -1.10 -8.07 -11.42
C THR A 7 0.16 -8.30 -10.61
N GLU A 8 -0.04 -8.41 -9.31
CA GLU A 8 0.88 -8.97 -8.32
C GLU A 8 2.27 -8.34 -8.21
N THR A 9 2.37 -7.33 -7.35
CA THR A 9 3.63 -7.11 -6.64
C THR A 9 3.47 -7.74 -5.26
N SER A 10 4.01 -8.94 -5.07
CA SER A 10 4.14 -9.55 -3.75
C SER A 10 5.25 -8.83 -3.00
N CYS A 11 4.89 -7.99 -2.04
CA CYS A 11 5.84 -7.35 -1.13
C CYS A 11 6.16 -8.31 0.03
N PRO A 12 7.36 -8.89 0.08
CA PRO A 12 7.75 -9.73 1.20
C PRO A 12 8.31 -8.87 2.34
N ARG A 13 7.46 -8.19 3.07
CA ARG A 13 7.87 -7.59 4.34
C ARG A 13 7.25 -8.39 5.49
N THR A 14 7.89 -9.49 5.84
CA THR A 14 7.68 -10.18 7.11
C THR A 14 8.87 -9.94 8.02
N LYS A 15 8.86 -8.85 8.79
CA LYS A 15 9.56 -8.83 10.07
C LYS A 15 8.50 -8.88 11.16
N ALA A 16 8.00 -10.07 11.42
CA ALA A 16 7.33 -10.36 12.67
C ALA A 16 8.37 -10.25 13.79
N LYS A 17 8.29 -9.20 14.61
CA LYS A 17 8.92 -9.22 15.93
C LYS A 17 8.13 -10.23 16.76
N GLU A 18 8.75 -11.35 17.09
CA GLU A 18 8.23 -12.27 18.10
C GLU A 18 8.15 -11.54 19.44
N CYS A 19 6.94 -11.17 19.85
CA CYS A 19 6.66 -10.87 21.24
C CYS A 19 6.47 -12.18 21.98
N SER A 20 7.51 -12.59 22.71
CA SER A 20 7.42 -13.64 23.70
C SER A 20 6.56 -13.15 24.87
N CYS A 21 5.30 -13.52 24.89
CA CYS A 21 4.45 -13.39 26.07
C CYS A 21 3.65 -14.67 26.28
N GLY A 22 3.68 -15.14 27.53
CA GLY A 22 3.34 -16.47 27.99
C GLY A 22 1.95 -16.98 27.63
N LYS A 23 1.83 -18.31 27.72
CA LYS A 23 0.69 -19.20 27.54
C LYS A 23 -0.64 -18.57 27.92
N VAL A 24 -1.51 -18.35 26.95
CA VAL A 24 -2.93 -18.22 27.14
C VAL A 24 -3.62 -19.34 26.35
N ASN A 25 -4.48 -20.07 27.07
CA ASN A 25 -5.27 -21.16 26.54
C ASN A 25 -6.07 -20.73 25.32
N SER A 26 -6.07 -21.61 24.34
CA SER A 26 -6.73 -21.53 23.04
C SER A 26 -8.18 -21.05 23.12
N ILE A 27 -8.37 -19.80 22.72
CA ILE A 27 -9.56 -19.41 21.97
C ILE A 27 -9.03 -19.25 20.53
N THR A 28 -9.46 -20.11 19.65
CA THR A 28 -9.18 -19.99 18.22
C THR A 28 -10.03 -18.80 17.74
N GLU A 29 -9.50 -17.59 17.90
CA GLU A 29 -10.04 -16.45 17.17
C GLU A 29 -9.86 -16.76 15.69
N ALA A 30 -10.98 -16.83 14.97
CA ALA A 30 -10.94 -16.92 13.53
C ALA A 30 -10.19 -15.67 13.03
N GLN A 31 -8.96 -15.87 12.58
CA GLN A 31 -8.13 -14.78 12.06
C GLN A 31 -8.78 -14.31 10.75
N GLU A 32 -9.41 -13.15 10.79
CA GLU A 32 -10.14 -12.61 9.64
C GLU A 32 -9.17 -11.97 8.63
N THR A 33 -9.48 -12.18 7.35
CA THR A 33 -8.80 -11.46 6.26
C THR A 33 -9.20 -9.98 6.30
N THR A 34 -8.22 -9.11 6.41
CA THR A 34 -8.44 -7.66 6.34
C THR A 34 -8.45 -7.20 4.88
N VAL A 35 -9.43 -6.39 4.53
CA VAL A 35 -9.55 -5.81 3.19
C VAL A 35 -9.70 -4.30 3.32
N ALA A 36 -8.88 -3.55 2.56
CA ALA A 36 -9.01 -2.11 2.42
C ALA A 36 -9.07 -1.73 0.94
N GLN A 37 -9.78 -0.66 0.63
CA GLN A 37 -9.90 -0.13 -0.72
C GLN A 37 -9.57 1.37 -0.73
N CYS A 38 -8.82 1.78 -1.75
CA CYS A 38 -8.57 3.18 -2.08
C CYS A 38 -9.15 3.48 -3.46
N ILE A 39 -9.88 4.58 -3.57
CA ILE A 39 -10.41 5.09 -4.85
C ILE A 39 -9.62 6.34 -5.22
N LEU A 40 -9.06 6.34 -6.41
CA LEU A 40 -8.33 7.46 -6.99
C LEU A 40 -9.28 8.25 -7.88
N GLU A 41 -9.74 9.42 -7.42
CA GLU A 41 -10.71 10.25 -8.14
C GLU A 41 -10.48 11.75 -7.96
N HIS A 42 -9.41 12.14 -7.25
CA HIS A 42 -9.12 13.54 -6.97
C HIS A 42 -8.67 14.34 -8.22
N SER A 43 -8.23 13.68 -9.27
CA SER A 43 -7.83 14.28 -10.54
C SER A 43 -8.86 13.99 -11.64
N ASP A 44 -9.09 14.94 -12.53
CA ASP A 44 -9.95 14.73 -13.69
C ASP A 44 -9.38 13.71 -14.69
N SER A 45 -8.06 13.60 -14.76
CA SER A 45 -7.34 12.73 -15.70
C SER A 45 -7.00 11.36 -15.12
N VAL A 46 -6.56 11.30 -13.86
CA VAL A 46 -6.13 10.05 -13.24
C VAL A 46 -7.25 9.47 -12.40
N LYS A 47 -7.66 8.27 -12.72
CA LYS A 47 -8.71 7.52 -12.02
C LYS A 47 -8.23 6.11 -11.72
N GLY A 48 -8.73 5.51 -10.66
CA GLY A 48 -8.39 4.13 -10.36
C GLY A 48 -8.98 3.61 -9.07
N SER A 49 -8.75 2.34 -8.82
CA SER A 49 -9.04 1.71 -7.54
C SER A 49 -7.93 0.73 -7.17
N ILE A 50 -7.55 0.76 -5.91
CA ILE A 50 -6.54 -0.11 -5.32
C ILE A 50 -7.21 -0.92 -4.22
N LEU A 51 -6.95 -2.21 -4.21
CA LEU A 51 -7.42 -3.15 -3.20
C LEU A 51 -6.21 -3.71 -2.46
N LEU A 52 -6.26 -3.64 -1.14
CA LEU A 52 -5.27 -4.23 -0.25
C LEU A 52 -5.93 -5.38 0.50
N ILE A 53 -5.33 -6.56 0.44
CA ILE A 53 -5.88 -7.77 1.07
C ILE A 53 -4.79 -8.40 1.91
N GLN A 54 -5.06 -8.61 3.18
CA GLN A 54 -4.14 -9.27 4.11
C GLN A 54 -4.83 -10.42 4.82
N ALA A 55 -4.43 -11.64 4.51
CA ALA A 55 -4.76 -12.79 5.33
C ALA A 55 -3.84 -12.84 6.55
N PRO A 56 -4.29 -13.42 7.67
CA PRO A 56 -3.50 -13.53 8.88
C PRO A 56 -2.15 -14.20 8.66
N GLY A 57 -1.07 -13.55 9.13
CA GLY A 57 0.28 -14.08 9.01
C GLY A 57 0.88 -14.04 7.59
N THR A 58 0.23 -13.38 6.64
CA THR A 58 0.74 -13.24 5.26
C THR A 58 1.13 -11.80 4.94
N ALA A 59 1.89 -11.62 3.86
CA ALA A 59 2.11 -10.30 3.28
C ALA A 59 0.79 -9.72 2.73
N THR A 60 0.69 -8.41 2.69
CA THR A 60 -0.45 -7.72 2.08
C THR A 60 -0.35 -7.82 0.56
N LEU A 61 -1.40 -8.37 -0.06
CA LEU A 61 -1.57 -8.32 -1.51
C LEU A 61 -2.13 -6.96 -1.90
N VAL A 62 -1.44 -6.25 -2.79
CA VAL A 62 -1.91 -4.98 -3.37
C VAL A 62 -2.21 -5.21 -4.83
N LYS A 63 -3.42 -4.90 -5.26
CA LYS A 63 -3.82 -4.97 -6.67
C LYS A 63 -4.78 -3.86 -7.03
N GLY A 64 -4.78 -3.44 -8.29
CA GLY A 64 -5.69 -2.40 -8.73
C GLY A 64 -5.51 -2.04 -10.19
N THR A 65 -6.24 -1.02 -10.58
CA THR A 65 -6.19 -0.46 -11.92
C THR A 65 -6.12 1.06 -11.80
N ILE A 66 -5.20 1.67 -12.51
CA ILE A 66 -5.07 3.12 -12.62
C ILE A 66 -5.08 3.48 -14.10
N THR A 67 -5.83 4.49 -14.45
CA THR A 67 -5.95 5.02 -15.82
C THR A 67 -5.57 6.49 -15.84
N GLY A 68 -5.16 6.98 -17.02
CA GLY A 68 -4.85 8.39 -17.22
C GLY A 68 -3.46 8.82 -16.76
N LEU A 69 -2.61 7.88 -16.32
CA LEU A 69 -1.20 8.15 -16.08
C LEU A 69 -0.47 8.43 -17.40
N THR A 70 0.53 9.29 -17.37
CA THR A 70 1.48 9.44 -18.48
C THR A 70 2.33 8.18 -18.63
N PRO A 71 2.78 7.82 -19.84
CA PRO A 71 3.69 6.69 -19.99
C PRO A 71 4.97 6.87 -19.17
N GLY A 72 5.42 5.81 -18.50
CA GLY A 72 6.63 5.80 -17.70
C GLY A 72 6.39 5.36 -16.26
N GLU A 73 7.38 5.61 -15.42
CA GLU A 73 7.35 5.22 -14.00
C GLU A 73 6.67 6.28 -13.13
N HIS A 74 5.88 5.82 -12.17
CA HIS A 74 5.18 6.63 -11.18
C HIS A 74 5.42 6.06 -9.79
N GLY A 75 5.74 6.93 -8.83
CA GLY A 75 5.85 6.54 -7.43
C GLY A 75 4.50 6.07 -6.88
N PHE A 76 4.54 5.03 -6.06
CA PHE A 76 3.37 4.46 -5.41
C PHE A 76 3.64 4.32 -3.91
N HIS A 77 2.97 5.16 -3.12
CA HIS A 77 3.27 5.34 -1.69
C HIS A 77 2.01 5.39 -0.84
N ILE A 78 2.16 5.07 0.44
CA ILE A 78 1.15 5.31 1.48
C ILE A 78 1.60 6.54 2.28
N HIS A 79 0.72 7.52 2.43
CA HIS A 79 0.97 8.72 3.22
C HIS A 79 0.61 8.54 4.69
N GLU A 80 1.14 9.45 5.51
CA GLU A 80 0.95 9.44 6.98
C GLU A 80 -0.51 9.67 7.36
N PHE A 81 -1.21 10.58 6.67
CA PHE A 81 -2.58 10.94 6.95
C PHE A 81 -3.51 10.66 5.77
N GLY A 82 -4.75 10.27 6.08
CA GLY A 82 -5.82 10.14 5.08
C GLY A 82 -6.54 11.46 4.78
N ASP A 83 -5.97 12.61 5.14
CA ASP A 83 -6.55 13.92 4.93
C ASP A 83 -6.31 14.40 3.50
N MET A 84 -7.38 14.57 2.75
CA MET A 84 -7.36 15.05 1.36
C MET A 84 -7.92 16.47 1.20
N SER A 85 -8.07 17.22 2.29
CA SER A 85 -8.68 18.56 2.28
C SER A 85 -7.89 19.59 1.45
N ASP A 86 -6.56 19.45 1.36
CA ASP A 86 -5.68 20.23 0.47
C ASP A 86 -4.84 19.31 -0.45
N GLY A 87 -5.47 18.29 -1.01
CA GLY A 87 -4.83 17.32 -1.89
C GLY A 87 -3.64 16.64 -1.23
N CYS A 88 -2.51 16.56 -1.94
CA CYS A 88 -1.30 15.91 -1.42
C CYS A 88 -0.66 16.64 -0.23
N LYS A 89 -0.95 17.93 -0.02
CA LYS A 89 -0.28 18.72 1.02
C LYS A 89 -0.79 18.38 2.42
N SER A 90 -2.06 18.03 2.55
CA SER A 90 -2.66 17.67 3.84
C SER A 90 -2.40 16.22 4.26
N MET A 91 -1.90 15.39 3.34
CA MET A 91 -1.61 13.98 3.62
C MET A 91 -0.32 13.72 4.42
N GLY A 92 0.48 14.75 4.68
CA GLY A 92 1.79 14.61 5.33
C GLY A 92 2.84 13.97 4.41
N GLY A 93 3.88 13.42 5.02
CA GLY A 93 4.92 12.65 4.32
C GLY A 93 4.48 11.23 4.00
N HIS A 94 5.41 10.43 3.49
CA HIS A 94 5.18 8.98 3.37
C HIS A 94 5.09 8.37 4.77
N TYR A 95 4.27 7.35 4.94
CA TYR A 95 4.11 6.66 6.22
C TYR A 95 5.44 6.06 6.68
N ASN A 96 6.03 6.63 7.74
CA ASN A 96 7.39 6.32 8.20
C ASN A 96 7.45 6.19 9.74
N PRO A 97 6.84 5.16 10.33
CA PRO A 97 6.84 4.97 11.78
C PRO A 97 8.24 4.67 12.35
N ASP A 98 9.15 4.19 11.53
CA ASP A 98 10.50 3.78 11.94
C ASP A 98 11.52 4.94 11.84
N GLY A 99 11.14 6.09 11.24
CA GLY A 99 12.00 7.27 11.12
C GLY A 99 13.25 7.05 10.26
N VAL A 100 13.15 6.20 9.24
CA VAL A 100 14.23 5.90 8.28
C VAL A 100 14.22 6.87 7.11
N ASP A 101 15.27 6.89 6.30
CA ASP A 101 15.31 7.67 5.08
C ASP A 101 14.45 7.06 3.98
N HIS A 102 14.05 7.88 2.99
CA HIS A 102 13.35 7.42 1.81
C HIS A 102 14.23 6.43 1.02
N GLY A 103 13.63 5.36 0.53
CA GLY A 103 14.35 4.32 -0.19
C GLY A 103 13.42 3.40 -0.96
N ASP A 104 13.89 2.20 -1.25
CA ASP A 104 13.08 1.18 -1.86
C ASP A 104 12.23 0.42 -0.80
N ILE A 105 11.45 -0.56 -1.26
CA ILE A 105 10.57 -1.35 -0.42
C ILE A 105 11.27 -2.13 0.71
N ASN A 106 12.58 -2.35 0.60
CA ASN A 106 13.35 -3.10 1.59
C ASN A 106 14.01 -2.19 2.63
N GLU A 107 14.43 -0.99 2.25
CA GLU A 107 15.26 -0.09 3.05
C GLU A 107 14.61 1.27 3.31
N GLY A 108 13.54 1.65 2.59
CA GLY A 108 12.84 2.93 2.72
C GLY A 108 11.77 2.96 3.80
N HIS A 109 10.93 3.99 3.73
CA HIS A 109 9.76 4.13 4.59
C HIS A 109 8.83 2.92 4.47
N VAL A 110 8.07 2.61 5.51
CA VAL A 110 7.03 1.57 5.42
C VAL A 110 6.02 1.87 4.31
N GLY A 111 5.78 3.16 4.06
CA GLY A 111 4.90 3.64 2.99
C GLY A 111 5.50 3.62 1.59
N ASP A 112 6.80 3.37 1.42
CA ASP A 112 7.44 3.27 0.11
C ASP A 112 7.20 1.88 -0.47
N LEU A 113 6.18 1.74 -1.33
CA LEU A 113 5.82 0.42 -1.85
C LEU A 113 6.67 0.04 -3.08
N CYS A 114 6.62 0.81 -4.12
CA CYS A 114 7.45 0.68 -5.33
C CYS A 114 7.02 1.71 -6.39
N ASN A 115 7.67 1.69 -7.55
CA ASN A 115 7.15 2.38 -8.71
C ASN A 115 6.22 1.46 -9.49
N ILE A 116 5.20 2.06 -10.08
CA ILE A 116 4.34 1.43 -11.07
C ILE A 116 4.65 2.00 -12.45
N THR A 117 4.62 1.18 -13.47
CA THR A 117 4.91 1.61 -14.85
C THR A 117 3.62 1.69 -15.64
N ALA A 118 3.37 2.84 -16.26
CA ALA A 118 2.27 3.02 -17.19
C ALA A 118 2.76 2.80 -18.64
N ASP A 119 2.03 2.00 -19.41
CA ASP A 119 2.33 1.77 -20.82
C ASP A 119 1.91 2.96 -21.70
N LYS A 120 2.29 2.91 -22.97
CA LYS A 120 1.95 3.93 -23.99
C LYS A 120 0.51 3.79 -24.49
#